data_48df2ceb7d6a782e7ebe2c3d0a8213ff
#
_entry.id   48df2ceb7d6a782e7ebe2c3d0a8213ff
#
_cell.length_a   1.000
_cell.length_b   1.000
_cell.length_c   1.000
_cell.angle_alpha   90.00
_cell.angle_beta   90.00
_cell.angle_gamma   90.00
#
_symmetry.space_group_name_H-M   'P 1'
#
loop_
_entity.id
_entity.type
_entity.pdbx_description
1 polymer ?
#
loop_
_entity_poly.entity_id
_entity_poly.type
_entity_poly.pdbx_seq_one_letter_code
_entity_poly.pdbx_strand_id
1 'polypeptide(L)'
;MKKIFFIATAVILAVTGCVEDKVYEGPSSIDKVVFAPEAPTSHDAITVTATVSGLQAVKTATLKYNGTDAAMTGSGSNWSAVIPAQADGTEVNFTVTVVNEAGFTTTSDKYSFKVGDPATDWSKLKLNEVCGAGADEEKFFELYNDSDFPIKLTGVTINKDEGLTWTGIDGEVVEPKGVFAIIGGKNTTPRGFSSGFSAKKSVLIELFSPDGTKLDQFQRGDKDESGAWGASLSNNKGSWSRIPDGTGKWMMTATITPNAKNSTDGTEDPDVKQ
;
A
#
# COMPACT_ATOMS: atom_id res chain seq x y z
N MET A 1 -78.74 -75.97 -34.78
CA MET A 1 -77.90 -75.61 -33.59
C MET A 1 -76.94 -74.51 -34.06
N LYS A 2 -77.22 -73.20 -33.77
CA LYS A 2 -76.39 -72.08 -34.15
C LYS A 2 -75.48 -71.72 -32.91
N LYS A 3 -74.18 -71.84 -33.12
CA LYS A 3 -73.21 -71.46 -32.04
C LYS A 3 -72.96 -69.96 -32.23
N ILE A 4 -73.23 -69.16 -31.20
CA ILE A 4 -72.95 -67.72 -31.07
C ILE A 4 -71.57 -67.63 -30.47
N PHE A 5 -70.61 -66.99 -31.18
CA PHE A 5 -69.30 -66.64 -30.72
C PHE A 5 -69.38 -65.23 -30.09
N PHE A 6 -69.12 -65.07 -28.79
CA PHE A 6 -68.90 -63.80 -28.14
C PHE A 6 -67.42 -63.40 -28.31
N ILE A 7 -67.17 -62.32 -28.99
CA ILE A 7 -65.85 -61.70 -29.03
C ILE A 7 -65.81 -60.67 -27.93
N ALA A 8 -65.04 -60.96 -26.90
CA ALA A 8 -64.73 -60.02 -25.84
C ALA A 8 -63.60 -59.08 -26.30
N THR A 9 -63.98 -57.85 -26.58
CA THR A 9 -63.01 -56.77 -26.88
C THR A 9 -62.40 -56.26 -25.60
N ALA A 10 -61.14 -56.59 -25.27
CA ALA A 10 -60.40 -56.00 -24.15
C ALA A 10 -59.93 -54.59 -24.52
N VAL A 11 -60.52 -53.58 -23.89
CA VAL A 11 -60.04 -52.21 -23.99
C VAL A 11 -58.85 -52.03 -23.05
N ILE A 12 -57.64 -51.93 -23.58
CA ILE A 12 -56.44 -51.60 -22.83
C ILE A 12 -56.46 -50.07 -22.68
N LEU A 13 -56.76 -49.56 -21.47
CA LEU A 13 -56.52 -48.18 -21.07
C LEU A 13 -54.97 -48.04 -20.85
N ALA A 14 -54.27 -47.42 -21.79
CA ALA A 14 -52.92 -46.93 -21.57
C ALA A 14 -53.03 -45.70 -20.68
N VAL A 15 -52.74 -45.84 -19.41
CA VAL A 15 -52.48 -44.70 -18.51
C VAL A 15 -51.09 -44.20 -18.82
N THR A 16 -51.00 -43.19 -19.66
CA THR A 16 -49.77 -42.39 -19.78
C THR A 16 -49.73 -41.52 -18.57
N GLY A 17 -49.12 -42.02 -17.50
CA GLY A 17 -48.73 -41.19 -16.36
C GLY A 17 -47.63 -40.27 -16.88
N CYS A 18 -47.88 -38.99 -16.99
CA CYS A 18 -46.80 -37.98 -17.01
C CYS A 18 -46.10 -38.09 -15.66
N VAL A 19 -44.95 -38.75 -15.64
CA VAL A 19 -43.99 -38.58 -14.55
C VAL A 19 -43.38 -37.19 -14.78
N GLU A 20 -43.84 -36.21 -14.05
CA GLU A 20 -43.09 -34.95 -13.95
C GLU A 20 -41.81 -35.32 -13.20
N ASP A 21 -40.70 -35.32 -13.91
CA ASP A 21 -39.37 -35.35 -13.28
C ASP A 21 -39.26 -34.15 -12.33
N LYS A 22 -39.39 -34.41 -11.03
CA LYS A 22 -39.14 -33.37 -10.03
C LYS A 22 -37.67 -33.00 -10.12
N VAL A 23 -37.42 -31.81 -10.66
CA VAL A 23 -36.09 -31.22 -10.64
C VAL A 23 -35.68 -31.05 -9.15
N TYR A 24 -34.45 -31.44 -8.82
CA TYR A 24 -33.93 -31.24 -7.47
C TYR A 24 -33.94 -29.75 -7.12
N GLU A 25 -34.71 -29.40 -6.10
CA GLU A 25 -34.86 -28.00 -5.62
C GLU A 25 -34.09 -27.76 -4.31
N GLY A 26 -33.07 -28.53 -4.03
CA GLY A 26 -32.26 -28.38 -2.82
C GLY A 26 -31.23 -27.27 -2.89
N PRO A 27 -30.52 -27.01 -1.78
CA PRO A 27 -29.48 -26.01 -1.73
C PRO A 27 -28.29 -26.36 -2.64
N SER A 28 -27.62 -25.34 -3.16
CA SER A 28 -26.31 -25.48 -3.79
C SER A 28 -25.23 -25.74 -2.74
N SER A 29 -24.11 -26.36 -3.15
CA SER A 29 -22.92 -26.53 -2.32
C SER A 29 -21.89 -25.46 -2.64
N ILE A 30 -21.20 -24.94 -1.63
CA ILE A 30 -19.98 -24.15 -1.79
C ILE A 30 -18.81 -25.11 -1.55
N ASP A 31 -18.20 -25.58 -2.62
CA ASP A 31 -17.22 -26.66 -2.58
C ASP A 31 -15.84 -26.17 -2.18
N LYS A 32 -15.51 -24.91 -2.54
CA LYS A 32 -14.21 -24.30 -2.27
C LYS A 32 -14.34 -22.78 -2.19
N VAL A 33 -13.64 -22.19 -1.23
CA VAL A 33 -13.41 -20.74 -1.18
C VAL A 33 -11.91 -20.51 -1.06
N VAL A 34 -11.37 -19.65 -1.91
CA VAL A 34 -9.95 -19.23 -1.90
C VAL A 34 -9.87 -17.72 -1.98
N PHE A 35 -8.75 -17.18 -1.55
CA PHE A 35 -8.43 -15.77 -1.72
C PHE A 35 -6.98 -15.60 -2.19
N ALA A 36 -6.71 -14.53 -2.89
CA ALA A 36 -5.40 -14.19 -3.41
C ALA A 36 -5.18 -12.66 -3.35
N PRO A 37 -3.97 -12.21 -2.95
CA PRO A 37 -2.83 -13.01 -2.49
C PRO A 37 -3.08 -13.68 -1.13
N GLU A 38 -2.39 -14.79 -0.84
CA GLU A 38 -2.53 -15.53 0.43
C GLU A 38 -1.94 -14.76 1.63
N ALA A 39 -0.95 -13.91 1.39
CA ALA A 39 -0.35 -13.00 2.37
C ALA A 39 -0.47 -11.56 1.86
N PRO A 40 -1.64 -10.94 2.02
CA PRO A 40 -1.88 -9.60 1.50
C PRO A 40 -1.17 -8.53 2.33
N THR A 41 -0.66 -7.52 1.65
CA THR A 41 -0.11 -6.29 2.21
C THR A 41 -1.16 -5.17 2.22
N SER A 42 -0.83 -4.04 2.82
CA SER A 42 -1.73 -2.86 2.84
C SER A 42 -2.02 -2.28 1.45
N HIS A 43 -1.28 -2.69 0.42
CA HIS A 43 -1.44 -2.24 -0.96
C HIS A 43 -2.22 -3.23 -1.85
N ASP A 44 -2.51 -4.41 -1.34
CA ASP A 44 -3.15 -5.46 -2.13
C ASP A 44 -4.68 -5.40 -2.05
N ALA A 45 -5.32 -5.41 -3.21
CA ALA A 45 -6.72 -5.79 -3.32
C ALA A 45 -6.82 -7.32 -3.32
N ILE A 46 -7.71 -7.87 -2.50
CA ILE A 46 -7.80 -9.31 -2.27
C ILE A 46 -9.00 -9.87 -3.07
N THR A 47 -8.71 -10.75 -4.02
CA THR A 47 -9.76 -11.44 -4.78
C THR A 47 -10.20 -12.70 -4.04
N VAL A 48 -11.47 -12.78 -3.67
CA VAL A 48 -12.10 -13.97 -3.13
C VAL A 48 -12.84 -14.69 -4.24
N THR A 49 -12.59 -15.99 -4.40
CA THR A 49 -13.25 -16.87 -5.39
C THR A 49 -13.92 -18.03 -4.70
N ALA A 50 -15.18 -18.28 -5.02
CA ALA A 50 -15.96 -19.41 -4.57
C ALA A 50 -16.26 -20.35 -5.74
N THR A 51 -16.07 -21.66 -5.54
CA THR A 51 -16.54 -22.70 -6.44
C THR A 51 -17.83 -23.27 -5.88
N VAL A 52 -18.88 -23.27 -6.69
CA VAL A 52 -20.24 -23.67 -6.30
C VAL A 52 -20.71 -24.80 -7.19
N SER A 53 -21.36 -25.80 -6.62
CA SER A 53 -22.01 -26.88 -7.37
C SER A 53 -23.47 -27.01 -6.94
N GLY A 54 -24.28 -27.58 -7.84
CA GLY A 54 -25.71 -27.84 -7.61
C GLY A 54 -26.43 -28.03 -8.92
N LEU A 55 -27.63 -28.60 -8.86
CA LEU A 55 -28.47 -28.80 -10.05
C LEU A 55 -29.21 -27.52 -10.46
N GLN A 56 -29.43 -26.62 -9.51
CA GLN A 56 -30.05 -25.32 -9.75
C GLN A 56 -28.97 -24.26 -10.00
N ALA A 57 -29.21 -23.37 -10.98
CA ALA A 57 -28.33 -22.25 -11.23
C ALA A 57 -28.24 -21.30 -10.00
N VAL A 58 -27.08 -20.73 -9.79
CA VAL A 58 -26.90 -19.68 -8.76
C VAL A 58 -27.52 -18.39 -9.25
N LYS A 59 -28.45 -17.86 -8.48
CA LYS A 59 -29.13 -16.57 -8.71
C LYS A 59 -28.31 -15.41 -8.22
N THR A 60 -27.76 -15.50 -6.98
CA THR A 60 -26.91 -14.47 -6.39
C THR A 60 -25.80 -15.11 -5.56
N ALA A 61 -24.62 -14.48 -5.56
CA ALA A 61 -23.57 -14.80 -4.62
C ALA A 61 -23.10 -13.49 -3.96
N THR A 62 -22.87 -13.53 -2.65
CA THR A 62 -22.48 -12.38 -1.84
C THR A 62 -21.30 -12.73 -0.96
N LEU A 63 -20.26 -11.93 -1.01
CA LEU A 63 -19.15 -11.94 -0.09
C LEU A 63 -19.45 -10.96 1.05
N LYS A 64 -19.43 -11.44 2.28
CA LYS A 64 -19.54 -10.61 3.49
C LYS A 64 -18.20 -10.59 4.21
N TYR A 65 -17.59 -9.41 4.36
CA TYR A 65 -16.32 -9.22 5.07
C TYR A 65 -16.40 -8.04 6.04
N ASN A 66 -15.95 -8.23 7.27
CA ASN A 66 -15.92 -7.20 8.33
C ASN A 66 -17.22 -6.36 8.42
N GLY A 67 -18.39 -7.00 8.20
CA GLY A 67 -19.69 -6.32 8.22
C GLY A 67 -20.11 -5.66 6.91
N THR A 68 -19.27 -5.66 5.88
CA THR A 68 -19.58 -5.14 4.55
C THR A 68 -20.02 -6.26 3.61
N ASP A 69 -21.07 -6.05 2.84
CA ASP A 69 -21.55 -6.97 1.81
C ASP A 69 -21.08 -6.52 0.43
N ALA A 70 -20.48 -7.42 -0.35
CA ALA A 70 -20.07 -7.20 -1.73
C ALA A 70 -20.72 -8.25 -2.64
N ALA A 71 -21.38 -7.80 -3.71
CA ALA A 71 -21.92 -8.72 -4.70
C ALA A 71 -20.76 -9.42 -5.43
N MET A 72 -20.84 -10.75 -5.55
CA MET A 72 -19.90 -11.52 -6.35
C MET A 72 -20.38 -11.58 -7.80
N THR A 73 -19.45 -11.52 -8.74
CA THR A 73 -19.70 -11.70 -10.16
C THR A 73 -19.20 -13.06 -10.60
N GLY A 74 -19.92 -13.68 -11.53
CA GLY A 74 -19.55 -15.00 -12.03
C GLY A 74 -20.64 -15.64 -12.86
N SER A 75 -20.39 -16.85 -13.32
CA SER A 75 -21.33 -17.70 -14.03
C SER A 75 -21.00 -19.16 -13.81
N GLY A 76 -22.03 -20.00 -13.87
CA GLY A 76 -21.85 -21.43 -13.61
C GLY A 76 -21.29 -21.69 -12.22
N SER A 77 -20.16 -22.35 -12.13
CA SER A 77 -19.56 -22.79 -10.85
C SER A 77 -18.63 -21.79 -10.20
N ASN A 78 -18.18 -20.72 -10.86
CA ASN A 78 -17.16 -19.83 -10.33
C ASN A 78 -17.70 -18.41 -10.11
N TRP A 79 -17.54 -17.93 -8.89
CA TRP A 79 -17.99 -16.61 -8.45
C TRP A 79 -16.86 -15.89 -7.72
N SER A 80 -16.66 -14.60 -8.01
CA SER A 80 -15.59 -13.82 -7.38
C SER A 80 -16.03 -12.41 -7.00
N ALA A 81 -15.39 -11.88 -5.95
CA ALA A 81 -15.48 -10.48 -5.55
C ALA A 81 -14.13 -10.01 -5.02
N VAL A 82 -13.95 -8.69 -4.97
CA VAL A 82 -12.73 -8.07 -4.48
C VAL A 82 -12.99 -7.39 -3.15
N ILE A 83 -12.16 -7.69 -2.16
CA ILE A 83 -12.01 -6.89 -0.94
C ILE A 83 -10.97 -5.81 -1.26
N PRO A 84 -11.27 -4.52 -1.16
CA PRO A 84 -10.30 -3.45 -1.36
C PRO A 84 -9.12 -3.60 -0.40
N ALA A 85 -7.98 -2.98 -0.73
CA ALA A 85 -6.81 -2.92 0.15
C ALA A 85 -7.21 -2.46 1.56
N GLN A 86 -6.64 -3.12 2.57
CA GLN A 86 -6.92 -2.88 3.99
C GLN A 86 -5.64 -2.39 4.67
N ALA A 87 -5.77 -1.63 5.75
CA ALA A 87 -4.62 -1.13 6.48
C ALA A 87 -3.75 -2.28 7.06
N ASP A 88 -2.44 -2.03 7.16
CA ASP A 88 -1.50 -2.93 7.84
C ASP A 88 -2.00 -3.32 9.23
N GLY A 89 -1.86 -4.60 9.58
CA GLY A 89 -2.32 -5.18 10.84
C GLY A 89 -3.81 -5.52 10.89
N THR A 90 -4.62 -5.17 9.86
CA THR A 90 -6.05 -5.47 9.84
C THR A 90 -6.32 -6.96 9.75
N GLU A 91 -7.17 -7.49 10.64
CA GLU A 91 -7.72 -8.82 10.52
C GLU A 91 -9.03 -8.77 9.71
N VAL A 92 -9.07 -9.49 8.61
CA VAL A 92 -10.24 -9.61 7.74
C VAL A 92 -10.91 -10.95 7.97
N ASN A 93 -12.18 -10.91 8.35
CA ASN A 93 -13.03 -12.08 8.50
C ASN A 93 -14.11 -12.07 7.42
N PHE A 94 -14.32 -13.19 6.73
CA PHE A 94 -15.31 -13.21 5.66
C PHE A 94 -16.04 -14.56 5.52
N THR A 95 -17.20 -14.51 4.87
CA THR A 95 -18.03 -15.65 4.44
C THR A 95 -18.57 -15.39 3.05
N VAL A 96 -18.89 -16.45 2.34
CA VAL A 96 -19.60 -16.40 1.05
C VAL A 96 -20.99 -16.99 1.24
N THR A 97 -22.01 -16.30 0.74
CA THR A 97 -23.40 -16.76 0.73
C THR A 97 -23.89 -16.84 -0.70
N VAL A 98 -24.48 -17.96 -1.09
CA VAL A 98 -25.10 -18.16 -2.40
C VAL A 98 -26.60 -18.43 -2.25
N VAL A 99 -27.38 -17.92 -3.18
CA VAL A 99 -28.82 -18.21 -3.31
C VAL A 99 -29.02 -18.75 -4.71
N ASN A 100 -29.67 -19.92 -4.84
CA ASN A 100 -30.00 -20.49 -6.13
C ASN A 100 -31.36 -20.03 -6.68
N GLU A 101 -31.69 -20.39 -7.90
CA GLU A 101 -32.97 -19.99 -8.54
C GLU A 101 -34.19 -20.57 -7.83
N ALA A 102 -34.08 -21.66 -7.09
CA ALA A 102 -35.16 -22.20 -6.26
C ALA A 102 -35.29 -21.48 -4.89
N GLY A 103 -34.41 -20.50 -4.61
CA GLY A 103 -34.45 -19.67 -3.39
C GLY A 103 -33.73 -20.27 -2.17
N PHE A 104 -33.06 -21.41 -2.29
CA PHE A 104 -32.27 -21.97 -1.20
C PHE A 104 -30.98 -21.19 -1.01
N THR A 105 -30.64 -20.97 0.25
CA THR A 105 -29.45 -20.22 0.67
C THR A 105 -28.41 -21.17 1.30
N THR A 106 -27.15 -21.04 0.90
CA THR A 106 -25.99 -21.72 1.50
C THR A 106 -24.95 -20.69 1.87
N THR A 107 -24.36 -20.83 3.07
CA THR A 107 -23.26 -19.97 3.52
C THR A 107 -22.05 -20.84 3.82
N SER A 108 -20.88 -20.38 3.41
CA SER A 108 -19.59 -21.05 3.67
C SER A 108 -19.20 -21.01 5.14
N ASP A 109 -18.19 -21.76 5.51
CA ASP A 109 -17.43 -21.55 6.73
C ASP A 109 -16.86 -20.12 6.77
N LYS A 110 -16.48 -19.69 7.98
CA LYS A 110 -15.81 -18.42 8.20
C LYS A 110 -14.32 -18.58 7.87
N TYR A 111 -13.82 -17.68 7.04
CA TYR A 111 -12.42 -17.54 6.70
C TYR A 111 -11.85 -16.27 7.31
N SER A 112 -10.52 -16.26 7.54
CA SER A 112 -9.82 -15.07 7.99
C SER A 112 -8.41 -15.03 7.44
N PHE A 113 -7.89 -13.80 7.28
CA PHE A 113 -6.49 -13.51 7.04
C PHE A 113 -6.11 -12.20 7.74
N LYS A 114 -4.81 -12.00 7.94
CA LYS A 114 -4.27 -10.74 8.47
C LYS A 114 -3.46 -10.05 7.38
N VAL A 115 -3.72 -8.75 7.19
CA VAL A 115 -2.91 -7.88 6.33
C VAL A 115 -1.61 -7.58 7.04
N GLY A 116 -0.48 -7.72 6.36
CA GLY A 116 0.83 -7.50 6.95
C GLY A 116 1.84 -6.94 5.96
N ASP A 117 2.29 -5.71 6.19
CA ASP A 117 3.36 -5.13 5.42
C ASP A 117 4.71 -5.75 5.82
N PRO A 118 5.67 -5.84 4.90
CA PRO A 118 7.01 -6.30 5.22
C PRO A 118 7.68 -5.36 6.23
N ALA A 119 8.68 -5.87 6.94
CA ALA A 119 9.53 -5.05 7.80
C ALA A 119 10.15 -3.89 7.00
N THR A 120 10.25 -2.71 7.61
CA THR A 120 10.79 -1.52 6.96
C THR A 120 12.23 -1.76 6.46
N ASP A 121 12.43 -1.61 5.17
CA ASP A 121 13.77 -1.57 4.58
C ASP A 121 14.35 -0.15 4.70
N TRP A 122 15.08 0.08 5.78
CA TRP A 122 15.71 1.36 6.07
C TRP A 122 16.71 1.80 5.01
N SER A 123 17.27 0.89 4.21
CA SER A 123 18.17 1.24 3.11
C SER A 123 17.49 2.07 2.01
N LYS A 124 16.16 2.10 2.01
CA LYS A 124 15.32 2.83 1.06
C LYS A 124 14.98 4.27 1.50
N LEU A 125 15.25 4.63 2.75
CA LEU A 125 15.07 6.00 3.22
C LEU A 125 16.34 6.80 2.97
N LYS A 126 16.23 7.91 2.22
CA LYS A 126 17.35 8.74 1.77
C LYS A 126 17.12 10.21 2.07
N LEU A 127 18.20 10.95 2.26
CA LEU A 127 18.18 12.41 2.11
C LEU A 127 18.02 12.72 0.61
N ASN A 128 17.12 13.65 0.28
CA ASN A 128 16.75 13.95 -1.10
C ASN A 128 17.07 15.38 -1.53
N GLU A 129 16.72 16.36 -0.69
CA GLU A 129 17.01 17.76 -0.91
C GLU A 129 17.42 18.43 0.39
N VAL A 130 18.37 19.37 0.29
CA VAL A 130 18.88 20.13 1.43
C VAL A 130 18.94 21.59 1.04
N CYS A 131 18.17 22.45 1.70
CA CYS A 131 18.14 23.88 1.46
C CYS A 131 18.66 24.66 2.67
N GLY A 132 19.77 25.38 2.52
CA GLY A 132 20.34 26.28 3.53
C GLY A 132 20.24 27.74 3.18
N ALA A 133 19.52 28.10 2.09
CA ALA A 133 19.32 29.46 1.64
C ALA A 133 18.03 30.07 2.21
N GLY A 134 17.94 31.39 2.26
CA GLY A 134 16.75 32.11 2.70
C GLY A 134 16.63 32.27 4.22
N ALA A 135 15.43 32.61 4.69
CA ALA A 135 15.07 32.67 6.09
C ALA A 135 15.02 31.26 6.72
N ASP A 136 14.94 31.15 8.06
CA ASP A 136 14.97 29.85 8.72
C ASP A 136 13.78 28.97 8.32
N GLU A 137 12.63 29.57 8.06
CA GLU A 137 11.42 28.88 7.61
C GLU A 137 11.46 28.40 6.14
N GLU A 138 12.45 28.87 5.38
CA GLU A 138 12.69 28.46 4.00
C GLU A 138 13.75 27.37 3.88
N LYS A 139 14.46 27.09 5.00
CA LYS A 139 15.48 26.04 5.05
C LYS A 139 14.84 24.71 5.42
N PHE A 140 15.33 23.64 4.80
CA PHE A 140 14.77 22.31 5.06
C PHE A 140 15.75 21.17 4.76
N PHE A 141 15.44 20.03 5.32
CA PHE A 141 15.91 18.71 4.90
C PHE A 141 14.73 17.97 4.29
N GLU A 142 14.93 17.27 3.20
CA GLU A 142 13.90 16.43 2.62
C GLU A 142 14.36 14.98 2.57
N LEU A 143 13.46 14.09 2.95
CA LEU A 143 13.61 12.65 2.87
C LEU A 143 12.88 12.11 1.65
N TYR A 144 13.40 11.04 1.05
CA TYR A 144 12.78 10.27 -0.02
C TYR A 144 12.67 8.81 0.37
N ASN A 145 11.55 8.20 0.08
CA ASN A 145 11.30 6.78 0.26
C ASN A 145 11.38 6.05 -1.09
N ASP A 146 12.47 5.29 -1.32
CA ASP A 146 12.64 4.47 -2.53
C ASP A 146 12.01 3.07 -2.41
N SER A 147 11.19 2.80 -1.41
CA SER A 147 10.45 1.54 -1.28
C SER A 147 9.05 1.63 -1.90
N ASP A 148 8.39 0.48 -2.01
CA ASP A 148 7.00 0.36 -2.45
C ASP A 148 6.01 0.38 -1.26
N PHE A 149 6.52 0.57 -0.03
CA PHE A 149 5.74 0.64 1.22
C PHE A 149 6.00 1.94 1.96
N PRO A 150 5.03 2.45 2.74
CA PRO A 150 5.22 3.65 3.53
C PRO A 150 6.29 3.43 4.62
N ILE A 151 7.16 4.42 4.84
CA ILE A 151 8.16 4.41 5.91
C ILE A 151 7.71 5.35 7.02
N LYS A 152 7.41 4.78 8.19
CA LYS A 152 7.09 5.54 9.40
C LYS A 152 8.38 6.14 9.98
N LEU A 153 8.35 7.44 10.27
CA LEU A 153 9.54 8.17 10.71
C LEU A 153 9.75 8.15 12.23
N THR A 154 8.89 7.50 12.99
CA THR A 154 9.01 7.41 14.45
C THR A 154 10.40 6.93 14.89
N GLY A 155 11.14 7.80 15.59
CA GLY A 155 12.49 7.51 16.07
C GLY A 155 13.61 7.67 15.03
N VAL A 156 13.31 7.95 13.76
CA VAL A 156 14.32 8.36 12.76
C VAL A 156 14.93 9.68 13.21
N THR A 157 16.26 9.83 13.08
CA THR A 157 16.94 11.06 13.51
C THR A 157 17.75 11.67 12.37
N ILE A 158 17.84 13.00 12.40
CA ILE A 158 18.77 13.78 11.57
C ILE A 158 19.73 14.52 12.51
N ASN A 159 21.02 14.33 12.27
CA ASN A 159 22.07 15.11 12.88
C ASN A 159 22.57 16.15 11.89
N LYS A 160 22.85 17.36 12.41
CA LYS A 160 23.56 18.40 11.68
C LYS A 160 24.85 18.71 12.44
N ASP A 161 25.98 18.64 11.73
CA ASP A 161 27.30 18.92 12.31
C ASP A 161 27.56 18.06 13.59
N GLU A 162 27.18 16.77 13.49
CA GLU A 162 27.28 15.78 14.58
C GLU A 162 26.32 15.99 15.78
N GLY A 163 25.48 17.02 15.74
CA GLY A 163 24.47 17.30 16.76
C GLY A 163 23.06 16.89 16.36
N LEU A 164 22.34 16.23 17.26
CA LEU A 164 20.94 15.88 17.06
C LEU A 164 20.11 17.14 16.75
N THR A 165 19.46 17.16 15.61
CA THR A 165 18.72 18.31 15.09
C THR A 165 17.22 18.04 14.99
N TRP A 166 16.86 16.83 14.58
CA TRP A 166 15.46 16.43 14.44
C TRP A 166 15.26 14.95 14.79
N THR A 167 14.07 14.63 15.31
CA THR A 167 13.63 13.26 15.59
C THR A 167 12.21 13.09 15.10
N GLY A 168 11.95 12.09 14.26
CA GLY A 168 10.62 11.71 13.80
C GLY A 168 9.71 11.25 14.93
N ILE A 169 8.43 11.61 14.87
CA ILE A 169 7.41 11.22 15.83
C ILE A 169 6.34 10.34 15.20
N ASP A 170 5.47 9.77 16.03
CA ASP A 170 4.35 8.97 15.55
C ASP A 170 3.42 9.79 14.65
N GLY A 171 2.95 9.13 13.57
CA GLY A 171 2.12 9.75 12.53
C GLY A 171 2.89 10.45 11.40
N GLU A 172 4.21 10.65 11.52
CA GLU A 172 5.04 11.11 10.40
C GLU A 172 5.41 9.93 9.50
N VAL A 173 5.10 10.04 8.20
CA VAL A 173 5.26 8.96 7.21
C VAL A 173 5.79 9.53 5.91
N VAL A 174 6.71 8.81 5.26
CA VAL A 174 7.08 9.05 3.87
C VAL A 174 6.39 8.00 3.02
N GLU A 175 5.47 8.44 2.16
CA GLU A 175 4.73 7.56 1.27
C GLU A 175 5.65 6.86 0.25
N PRO A 176 5.23 5.72 -0.33
CA PRO A 176 6.00 5.03 -1.36
C PRO A 176 6.40 5.94 -2.52
N LYS A 177 7.69 5.93 -2.87
CA LYS A 177 8.25 6.80 -3.93
C LYS A 177 7.97 8.29 -3.72
N GLY A 178 7.66 8.66 -2.48
CA GLY A 178 7.31 10.00 -2.05
C GLY A 178 8.42 10.70 -1.29
N VAL A 179 8.18 11.97 -0.98
CA VAL A 179 9.07 12.85 -0.23
C VAL A 179 8.43 13.38 1.04
N PHE A 180 9.25 13.81 1.99
CA PHE A 180 8.82 14.43 3.24
C PHE A 180 9.81 15.52 3.63
N ALA A 181 9.41 16.79 3.53
CA ALA A 181 10.24 17.92 3.90
C ALA A 181 10.10 18.29 5.38
N ILE A 182 11.23 18.41 6.06
CA ILE A 182 11.38 18.84 7.44
C ILE A 182 11.83 20.30 7.42
N ILE A 183 10.92 21.22 7.67
CA ILE A 183 11.12 22.66 7.50
C ILE A 183 11.79 23.26 8.74
N GLY A 184 12.70 24.20 8.56
CA GLY A 184 13.36 24.97 9.62
C GLY A 184 12.42 25.94 10.35
N GLY A 185 12.91 26.58 11.39
CA GLY A 185 12.15 27.49 12.22
C GLY A 185 11.50 26.85 13.45
N LYS A 186 11.25 27.66 14.48
CA LYS A 186 10.91 27.16 15.81
C LYS A 186 9.50 26.61 15.97
N ASN A 187 8.56 26.97 15.10
CA ASN A 187 7.13 26.67 15.26
C ASN A 187 6.46 26.19 13.98
N THR A 188 7.22 25.55 13.08
CA THR A 188 6.66 25.04 11.81
C THR A 188 5.84 23.78 11.99
N THR A 189 4.75 23.68 11.22
CA THR A 189 3.92 22.49 11.11
C THR A 189 3.95 22.02 9.63
N PRO A 190 4.36 20.79 9.33
CA PRO A 190 4.80 19.74 10.26
C PRO A 190 6.05 20.14 11.04
N ARG A 191 6.30 19.47 12.18
CA ARG A 191 7.36 19.77 13.12
C ARG A 191 8.73 19.80 12.44
N GLY A 192 9.43 20.94 12.54
CA GLY A 192 10.72 21.16 11.96
C GLY A 192 11.88 21.16 12.98
N PHE A 193 13.00 21.73 12.60
CA PHE A 193 14.19 21.87 13.43
C PHE A 193 14.39 23.30 13.90
N SER A 194 15.03 23.50 15.09
CA SER A 194 15.11 24.80 15.77
C SER A 194 16.21 25.72 15.27
N SER A 195 17.21 25.22 14.57
CA SER A 195 18.33 26.00 14.07
C SER A 195 18.55 25.77 12.59
N GLY A 196 18.59 26.86 11.85
CA GLY A 196 18.96 26.84 10.45
C GLY A 196 20.44 26.51 10.23
N PHE A 197 20.79 26.34 8.99
CA PHE A 197 22.17 26.23 8.52
C PHE A 197 22.36 27.18 7.34
N SER A 198 23.61 27.41 6.94
CA SER A 198 23.91 28.39 5.92
C SER A 198 24.42 27.76 4.64
N ALA A 199 23.86 28.16 3.50
CA ALA A 199 24.36 27.79 2.19
C ALA A 199 25.78 28.32 1.88
N LYS A 200 26.36 29.12 2.76
CA LYS A 200 27.71 29.70 2.62
C LYS A 200 28.78 28.99 3.44
N LYS A 201 28.42 27.94 4.18
CA LYS A 201 29.30 27.28 5.13
C LYS A 201 29.36 25.79 4.90
N SER A 202 30.45 25.19 5.38
CA SER A 202 30.56 23.74 5.46
C SER A 202 29.49 23.17 6.41
N VAL A 203 28.96 21.99 6.08
CA VAL A 203 27.91 21.32 6.84
C VAL A 203 27.96 19.83 6.59
N LEU A 204 27.66 19.07 7.64
CA LEU A 204 27.39 17.62 7.57
C LEU A 204 25.96 17.37 8.05
N ILE A 205 25.17 16.73 7.23
CA ILE A 205 23.81 16.27 7.57
C ILE A 205 23.83 14.74 7.49
N GLU A 206 23.41 14.06 8.55
CA GLU A 206 23.40 12.61 8.64
C GLU A 206 22.00 12.12 9.03
N LEU A 207 21.53 11.07 8.36
CA LEU A 207 20.26 10.41 8.58
C LEU A 207 20.50 9.06 9.26
N PHE A 208 19.73 8.76 10.33
CA PHE A 208 19.83 7.51 11.06
C PHE A 208 18.46 6.86 11.22
N SER A 209 18.43 5.53 11.19
CA SER A 209 17.28 4.72 11.58
C SER A 209 17.00 4.80 13.09
N PRO A 210 15.84 4.32 13.56
CA PRO A 210 15.50 4.34 14.99
C PRO A 210 16.48 3.57 15.90
N ASP A 211 17.20 2.58 15.36
CA ASP A 211 18.22 1.80 16.07
C ASP A 211 19.61 2.47 16.07
N GLY A 212 19.73 3.66 15.47
CA GLY A 212 20.99 4.42 15.38
C GLY A 212 21.92 4.02 14.24
N THR A 213 21.47 3.17 13.30
CA THR A 213 22.24 2.84 12.10
C THR A 213 22.21 4.02 11.13
N LYS A 214 23.39 4.46 10.67
CA LYS A 214 23.48 5.52 9.66
C LYS A 214 22.97 5.03 8.30
N LEU A 215 22.00 5.74 7.75
CA LEU A 215 21.33 5.40 6.49
C LEU A 215 21.88 6.17 5.29
N ASP A 216 22.14 7.47 5.49
CA ASP A 216 22.59 8.36 4.41
C ASP A 216 23.26 9.61 4.99
N GLN A 217 23.93 10.39 4.12
CA GLN A 217 24.48 11.68 4.49
C GLN A 217 24.53 12.65 3.30
N PHE A 218 24.52 13.92 3.64
CA PHE A 218 24.89 15.04 2.79
C PHE A 218 26.06 15.76 3.45
N GLN A 219 27.13 16.00 2.70
CA GLN A 219 28.28 16.77 3.19
C GLN A 219 28.68 17.81 2.15
N ARG A 220 28.81 19.07 2.59
CA ARG A 220 29.41 20.13 1.82
C ARG A 220 30.61 20.70 2.58
N GLY A 221 31.76 20.74 1.90
CA GLY A 221 33.02 21.13 2.52
C GLY A 221 33.52 20.17 3.59
N ASP A 222 34.53 20.57 4.31
CA ASP A 222 35.15 19.86 5.41
C ASP A 222 35.12 20.69 6.69
N LYS A 223 35.42 20.09 7.83
CA LYS A 223 35.71 20.85 9.06
C LYS A 223 36.95 21.72 8.81
N ASP A 224 36.98 22.88 9.44
CA ASP A 224 38.17 23.72 9.43
C ASP A 224 39.34 23.09 10.22
N GLU A 225 40.51 23.76 10.25
CA GLU A 225 41.70 23.27 10.97
C GLU A 225 41.46 23.13 12.47
N SER A 226 40.52 23.86 13.03
CA SER A 226 40.08 23.72 14.44
C SER A 226 39.17 22.53 14.68
N GLY A 227 38.70 21.85 13.63
CA GLY A 227 37.75 20.79 13.67
C GLY A 227 36.30 21.25 13.72
N ALA A 228 36.02 22.53 13.51
CA ALA A 228 34.67 23.07 13.52
C ALA A 228 34.04 23.04 12.12
N TRP A 229 32.76 22.67 12.05
CA TRP A 229 31.93 22.88 10.89
C TRP A 229 31.59 24.37 10.75
N GLY A 230 31.33 24.84 9.56
CA GLY A 230 30.95 26.23 9.32
C GLY A 230 32.03 27.09 8.71
N ALA A 231 33.12 26.50 8.19
CA ALA A 231 34.08 27.18 7.34
C ALA A 231 33.39 27.82 6.14
N SER A 232 33.81 29.04 5.77
CA SER A 232 33.20 29.79 4.64
C SER A 232 33.47 29.08 3.31
N LEU A 233 32.39 28.91 2.54
CA LEU A 233 32.40 28.36 1.18
C LEU A 233 31.76 29.37 0.23
N SER A 234 31.68 28.99 -1.06
CA SER A 234 30.97 29.77 -2.06
C SER A 234 29.49 29.97 -1.73
N ASN A 235 28.95 31.10 -2.10
CA ASN A 235 27.53 31.40 -1.88
C ASN A 235 26.66 30.57 -2.83
N ASN A 236 25.72 29.79 -2.27
CA ASN A 236 24.67 29.12 -3.02
C ASN A 236 23.32 29.81 -2.81
N LYS A 237 22.51 29.92 -3.86
CA LYS A 237 21.18 30.54 -3.82
C LYS A 237 20.03 29.57 -4.01
N GLY A 238 20.28 28.30 -4.11
CA GLY A 238 19.28 27.26 -4.29
C GLY A 238 19.37 26.21 -3.19
N SER A 239 19.08 25.00 -3.58
CA SER A 239 19.23 23.80 -2.76
C SER A 239 20.25 22.84 -3.36
N TRP A 240 20.58 21.81 -2.62
CA TRP A 240 21.28 20.63 -3.13
C TRP A 240 20.29 19.49 -3.18
N SER A 241 20.09 18.91 -4.37
CA SER A 241 19.09 17.90 -4.63
C SER A 241 19.72 16.67 -5.25
N ARG A 242 19.24 15.48 -4.88
CA ARG A 242 19.60 14.25 -5.60
C ARG A 242 18.89 14.20 -6.95
N ILE A 243 19.63 14.01 -8.03
CA ILE A 243 19.07 13.90 -9.37
C ILE A 243 19.56 12.61 -10.01
N PRO A 244 18.65 11.60 -10.22
CA PRO A 244 17.24 11.54 -9.82
C PRO A 244 17.03 11.43 -8.31
N ASP A 245 15.77 11.64 -7.87
CA ASP A 245 15.37 11.56 -6.45
C ASP A 245 15.92 10.32 -5.75
N GLY A 246 16.38 10.50 -4.54
CA GLY A 246 16.87 9.48 -3.61
C GLY A 246 18.14 8.74 -4.03
N THR A 247 18.41 8.56 -5.32
CA THR A 247 19.48 7.69 -5.82
C THR A 247 20.54 8.42 -6.65
N GLY A 248 20.25 9.65 -7.07
CA GLY A 248 21.15 10.43 -7.91
C GLY A 248 22.32 11.04 -7.16
N LYS A 249 23.18 11.69 -7.93
CA LYS A 249 24.23 12.56 -7.40
C LYS A 249 23.61 13.80 -6.76
N TRP A 250 24.29 14.36 -5.78
CA TRP A 250 23.97 15.68 -5.26
C TRP A 250 24.32 16.76 -6.26
N MET A 251 23.35 17.54 -6.67
CA MET A 251 23.48 18.63 -7.61
C MET A 251 22.94 19.91 -6.97
N MET A 252 23.56 21.02 -7.27
CA MET A 252 23.04 22.34 -6.90
C MET A 252 21.94 22.74 -7.88
N THR A 253 20.73 23.00 -7.38
CA THR A 253 19.57 23.42 -8.17
C THR A 253 19.14 24.83 -7.82
N ALA A 254 18.75 25.63 -8.83
CA ALA A 254 18.20 26.96 -8.61
C ALA A 254 16.74 26.92 -8.15
N THR A 255 16.02 25.89 -8.56
CA THR A 255 14.61 25.66 -8.19
C THR A 255 14.56 24.81 -6.94
N ILE A 256 13.94 25.33 -5.88
CA ILE A 256 13.76 24.67 -4.59
C ILE A 256 12.41 23.94 -4.62
N THR A 257 12.37 22.65 -4.21
CA THR A 257 11.22 21.76 -4.43
C THR A 257 10.73 21.02 -3.18
N PRO A 258 10.51 21.68 -2.02
CA PRO A 258 10.08 21.00 -0.81
C PRO A 258 8.72 20.29 -1.00
N ASN A 259 8.64 19.03 -0.58
CA ASN A 259 7.50 18.13 -0.75
C ASN A 259 7.10 17.90 -2.22
N ALA A 260 8.04 18.01 -3.14
CA ALA A 260 7.83 17.77 -4.56
C ALA A 260 9.05 17.07 -5.18
N LYS A 261 8.88 16.52 -6.36
CA LYS A 261 9.96 15.92 -7.13
C LYS A 261 11.05 16.96 -7.43
N ASN A 262 12.31 16.58 -7.26
CA ASN A 262 13.45 17.44 -7.54
C ASN A 262 13.48 17.96 -8.96
N SER A 263 13.92 19.23 -9.11
CA SER A 263 14.21 19.83 -10.40
C SER A 263 15.37 19.12 -11.10
N THR A 264 15.36 19.13 -12.41
CA THR A 264 16.42 18.51 -13.24
C THR A 264 17.45 19.53 -13.75
N ASP A 265 17.38 20.78 -13.30
CA ASP A 265 18.27 21.88 -13.72
C ASP A 265 19.58 21.95 -12.92
N GLY A 266 20.00 20.80 -12.34
CA GLY A 266 21.15 20.73 -11.45
C GLY A 266 22.49 20.98 -12.14
N THR A 267 23.38 21.64 -11.40
CA THR A 267 24.80 21.79 -11.72
C THR A 267 25.66 21.21 -10.60
N GLU A 268 26.88 20.77 -10.92
CA GLU A 268 27.79 20.25 -9.89
C GLU A 268 28.24 21.38 -8.95
N ASP A 269 28.25 21.10 -7.65
CA ASP A 269 28.92 21.93 -6.65
C ASP A 269 30.22 21.21 -6.24
N PRO A 270 31.39 21.80 -6.52
CA PRO A 270 32.69 21.14 -6.25
C PRO A 270 32.96 20.94 -4.74
N ASP A 271 32.27 21.67 -3.89
CA ASP A 271 32.39 21.55 -2.42
C ASP A 271 31.55 20.39 -1.86
N VAL A 272 30.62 19.81 -2.65
CA VAL A 272 29.76 18.72 -2.21
C VAL A 272 30.44 17.37 -2.39
N LYS A 273 30.46 16.56 -1.34
CA LYS A 273 30.94 15.18 -1.37
C LYS A 273 29.83 14.29 -1.98
N GLN A 274 30.20 13.46 -2.95
CA GLN A 274 29.26 12.57 -3.64
C GLN A 274 29.18 11.21 -2.95
#